data_6d331f71293b327cb7968b0038eb000b
#
_entry.id   6d331f71293b327cb7968b0038eb000b
#
_cell.length_a   1.000
_cell.length_b   1.000
_cell.length_c   1.000
_cell.angle_alpha   90.00
_cell.angle_beta   90.00
_cell.angle_gamma   90.00
#
_symmetry.space_group_name_H-M   'P 1'
#
loop_
_entity.id
_entity.type
_entity.pdbx_description
1 polymer ?
#
loop_
_entity_poly.entity_id
_entity_poly.type
_entity_poly.pdbx_seq_one_letter_code
_entity_poly.pdbx_strand_id
1 'polypeptide(L)'
;MQGGKAQALAAWAAAQSVAMLRLDYSGCGESDGVFEDGTLDIWRDDVLAVLAEANVGPIILIGSSMGGWLMLLVAEALGDHVTAMVGIAAAPDFTDWDFDDADRATIAATGRIERPSDYGYDPMVVTHGFWQSGQSNLRLTGAVGIDCPVRLIHGQCDPDVPWETSLKLARVLRSSDVQTILLKDGDHRLSRDQDIAVLIDTVTKLAC
;
A
#
# COMPACT_ATOMS: atom_id res chain seq x y z
N MET A 1 4.64 7.96 -9.35
CA MET A 1 3.88 9.14 -8.84
C MET A 1 2.73 9.60 -9.77
N GLN A 2 2.59 9.08 -10.99
CA GLN A 2 1.66 9.58 -12.02
C GLN A 2 0.26 8.92 -12.03
N GLY A 3 -0.03 8.03 -11.10
CA GLY A 3 -1.33 7.33 -11.05
C GLY A 3 -2.52 8.26 -10.77
N GLY A 4 -3.71 7.98 -11.34
CA GLY A 4 -4.90 8.82 -11.23
C GLY A 4 -5.32 9.13 -9.79
N LYS A 5 -5.26 8.15 -8.88
CA LYS A 5 -5.52 8.37 -7.45
C LYS A 5 -4.55 9.39 -6.83
N ALA A 6 -3.25 9.26 -7.15
CA ALA A 6 -2.23 10.17 -6.62
C ALA A 6 -2.38 11.59 -7.15
N GLN A 7 -2.79 11.75 -8.43
CA GLN A 7 -3.07 13.05 -9.01
C GLN A 7 -4.33 13.69 -8.40
N ALA A 8 -5.40 12.91 -8.22
CA ALA A 8 -6.64 13.40 -7.60
C ALA A 8 -6.42 13.85 -6.15
N LEU A 9 -5.67 13.06 -5.37
CA LEU A 9 -5.29 13.44 -4.00
C LEU A 9 -4.43 14.71 -3.98
N ALA A 10 -3.49 14.86 -4.90
CA ALA A 10 -2.68 16.08 -4.99
C ALA A 10 -3.49 17.32 -5.34
N ALA A 11 -4.45 17.20 -6.26
CA ALA A 11 -5.37 18.29 -6.61
C ALA A 11 -6.25 18.66 -5.41
N TRP A 12 -6.78 17.66 -4.70
CA TRP A 12 -7.55 17.87 -3.47
C TRP A 12 -6.71 18.57 -2.40
N ALA A 13 -5.50 18.09 -2.12
CA ALA A 13 -4.61 18.66 -1.10
C ALA A 13 -4.29 20.13 -1.41
N ALA A 14 -4.00 20.47 -2.67
CA ALA A 14 -3.77 21.83 -3.12
C ALA A 14 -5.03 22.71 -2.90
N ALA A 15 -6.22 22.21 -3.22
CA ALA A 15 -7.49 22.93 -3.03
C ALA A 15 -7.81 23.17 -1.55
N GLN A 16 -7.40 22.24 -0.66
CA GLN A 16 -7.59 22.35 0.78
C GLN A 16 -6.43 23.06 1.51
N SER A 17 -5.38 23.47 0.79
CA SER A 17 -4.15 24.03 1.38
C SER A 17 -3.47 23.05 2.38
N VAL A 18 -3.57 21.76 2.12
CA VAL A 18 -2.93 20.68 2.88
C VAL A 18 -1.65 20.26 2.18
N ALA A 19 -0.56 20.10 2.93
CA ALA A 19 0.68 19.56 2.39
C ALA A 19 0.50 18.08 1.99
N MET A 20 1.03 17.69 0.84
CA MET A 20 1.05 16.30 0.38
C MET A 20 2.44 15.93 -0.12
N LEU A 21 2.95 14.82 0.37
CA LEU A 21 4.22 14.24 -0.09
C LEU A 21 3.90 12.97 -0.90
N ARG A 22 4.56 12.84 -2.03
CA ARG A 22 4.56 11.65 -2.89
C ARG A 22 5.99 11.34 -3.28
N LEU A 23 6.33 10.08 -3.30
CA LEU A 23 7.66 9.62 -3.71
C LEU A 23 7.56 8.42 -4.64
N ASP A 24 8.57 8.20 -5.43
CA ASP A 24 8.88 6.93 -6.06
C ASP A 24 9.98 6.26 -5.22
N TYR A 25 9.84 4.97 -4.94
CA TYR A 25 10.84 4.23 -4.17
C TYR A 25 12.12 4.04 -4.98
N SER A 26 13.22 3.71 -4.34
CA SER A 26 14.48 3.35 -5.00
C SER A 26 14.24 2.31 -6.10
N GLY A 27 14.76 2.57 -7.29
CA GLY A 27 14.56 1.74 -8.48
C GLY A 27 13.18 1.83 -9.13
N CYS A 28 12.28 2.72 -8.66
CA CYS A 28 10.95 2.91 -9.21
C CYS A 28 10.78 4.31 -9.81
N GLY A 29 9.97 4.42 -10.87
CA GLY A 29 9.60 5.69 -11.47
C GLY A 29 10.81 6.52 -11.91
N GLU A 30 10.99 7.70 -11.32
CA GLU A 30 12.10 8.62 -11.61
C GLU A 30 13.22 8.54 -10.55
N SER A 31 13.10 7.66 -9.54
CA SER A 31 14.13 7.47 -8.52
C SER A 31 15.28 6.62 -9.03
N ASP A 32 16.49 6.96 -8.61
CA ASP A 32 17.70 6.18 -8.91
C ASP A 32 17.61 4.76 -8.31
N GLY A 33 18.42 3.85 -8.85
CA GLY A 33 18.54 2.47 -8.40
C GLY A 33 18.04 1.45 -9.44
N VAL A 34 18.00 0.20 -9.03
CA VAL A 34 17.54 -0.92 -9.85
C VAL A 34 16.32 -1.55 -9.17
N PHE A 35 15.23 -1.70 -9.90
CA PHE A 35 13.96 -2.21 -9.36
C PHE A 35 14.12 -3.59 -8.71
N GLU A 36 14.93 -4.46 -9.31
CA GLU A 36 15.18 -5.82 -8.84
C GLU A 36 15.91 -5.89 -7.49
N ASP A 37 16.59 -4.81 -7.08
CA ASP A 37 17.22 -4.70 -5.76
C ASP A 37 16.21 -4.29 -4.67
N GLY A 38 15.01 -3.85 -5.08
CA GLY A 38 13.95 -3.39 -4.18
C GLY A 38 13.41 -4.48 -3.28
N THR A 39 13.18 -4.13 -2.01
CA THR A 39 12.51 -4.98 -1.02
C THR A 39 11.56 -4.14 -0.19
N LEU A 40 10.65 -4.78 0.56
CA LEU A 40 9.77 -4.03 1.47
C LEU A 40 10.55 -3.22 2.51
N ASP A 41 11.67 -3.77 2.99
CA ASP A 41 12.51 -3.09 3.98
C ASP A 41 13.19 -1.86 3.38
N ILE A 42 13.78 -1.97 2.18
CA ILE A 42 14.40 -0.84 1.48
C ILE A 42 13.37 0.25 1.21
N TRP A 43 12.22 -0.12 0.65
CA TRP A 43 11.19 0.87 0.30
C TRP A 43 10.52 1.50 1.52
N ARG A 44 10.39 0.76 2.65
CA ARG A 44 10.00 1.35 3.93
C ARG A 44 11.03 2.39 4.38
N ASP A 45 12.31 2.06 4.30
CA ASP A 45 13.39 2.94 4.74
C ASP A 45 13.51 4.18 3.85
N ASP A 46 13.24 4.08 2.54
CA ASP A 46 13.10 5.23 1.64
C ASP A 46 12.03 6.20 2.13
N VAL A 47 10.84 5.67 2.47
CA VAL A 47 9.75 6.52 3.00
C VAL A 47 10.18 7.20 4.29
N LEU A 48 10.77 6.46 5.22
CA LEU A 48 11.23 6.99 6.51
C LEU A 48 12.31 8.07 6.33
N ALA A 49 13.26 7.87 5.42
CA ALA A 49 14.30 8.84 5.11
C ALA A 49 13.73 10.14 4.55
N VAL A 50 12.80 10.05 3.58
CA VAL A 50 12.15 11.23 2.98
C VAL A 50 11.31 11.98 4.00
N LEU A 51 10.59 11.29 4.88
CA LEU A 51 9.81 11.91 5.95
C LEU A 51 10.70 12.62 6.97
N ALA A 52 11.83 12.01 7.33
CA ALA A 52 12.80 12.61 8.24
C ALA A 52 13.43 13.90 7.66
N GLU A 53 13.81 13.87 6.37
CA GLU A 53 14.37 15.04 5.68
C GLU A 53 13.34 16.16 5.53
N ALA A 54 12.09 15.81 5.20
CA ALA A 54 11.01 16.78 5.07
C ALA A 54 10.61 17.41 6.41
N ASN A 55 11.02 16.80 7.53
CA ASN A 55 10.75 17.27 8.90
C ASN A 55 9.27 17.67 9.10
N VAL A 56 8.36 16.81 8.64
CA VAL A 56 6.93 17.06 8.71
C VAL A 56 6.36 16.74 10.09
N GLY A 57 5.27 17.42 10.45
CA GLY A 57 4.49 17.11 11.65
C GLY A 57 3.72 15.78 11.52
N PRO A 58 2.72 15.56 12.39
CA PRO A 58 1.87 14.36 12.30
C PRO A 58 1.26 14.18 10.91
N ILE A 59 1.19 12.93 10.43
CA ILE A 59 0.83 12.60 9.06
C ILE A 59 -0.35 11.63 8.96
N ILE A 60 -1.03 11.69 7.83
CA ILE A 60 -1.96 10.65 7.36
C ILE A 60 -1.24 9.84 6.28
N LEU A 61 -1.14 8.52 6.45
CA LEU A 61 -0.57 7.62 5.45
C LEU A 61 -1.65 7.11 4.51
N ILE A 62 -1.37 7.14 3.21
CA ILE A 62 -2.27 6.58 2.18
C ILE A 62 -1.48 5.59 1.34
N GLY A 63 -1.91 4.32 1.34
CA GLY A 63 -1.25 3.24 0.62
C GLY A 63 -2.21 2.45 -0.28
N SER A 64 -1.80 2.18 -1.52
CA SER A 64 -2.60 1.38 -2.46
C SER A 64 -1.88 0.09 -2.81
N SER A 65 -2.59 -1.05 -2.82
CA SER A 65 -2.06 -2.37 -3.15
C SER A 65 -0.84 -2.72 -2.26
N MET A 66 0.32 -3.04 -2.83
CA MET A 66 1.58 -3.21 -2.11
C MET A 66 1.93 -1.99 -1.24
N GLY A 67 1.62 -0.78 -1.69
CA GLY A 67 1.78 0.44 -0.90
C GLY A 67 0.95 0.45 0.39
N GLY A 68 -0.17 -0.30 0.43
CA GLY A 68 -0.93 -0.56 1.64
C GLY A 68 -0.19 -1.46 2.64
N TRP A 69 0.64 -2.40 2.17
CA TRP A 69 1.52 -3.18 3.04
C TRP A 69 2.66 -2.32 3.59
N LEU A 70 3.35 -1.59 2.71
CA LEU A 70 4.39 -0.64 3.13
C LEU A 70 3.87 0.39 4.14
N MET A 71 2.65 0.88 3.96
CA MET A 71 1.99 1.80 4.88
C MET A 71 1.92 1.23 6.31
N LEU A 72 1.65 -0.08 6.48
CA LEU A 72 1.64 -0.73 7.79
C LEU A 72 3.04 -0.71 8.42
N LEU A 73 4.08 -1.07 7.65
CA LEU A 73 5.46 -1.10 8.13
C LEU A 73 5.97 0.30 8.52
N VAL A 74 5.63 1.30 7.73
CA VAL A 74 5.96 2.71 8.02
C VAL A 74 5.23 3.19 9.27
N ALA A 75 3.93 2.87 9.41
CA ALA A 75 3.14 3.27 10.57
C ALA A 75 3.66 2.65 11.87
N GLU A 76 4.06 1.37 11.86
CA GLU A 76 4.67 0.73 13.02
C GLU A 76 6.01 1.37 13.42
N ALA A 77 6.81 1.83 12.44
CA ALA A 77 8.07 2.51 12.70
C ALA A 77 7.89 3.93 13.26
N LEU A 78 6.84 4.63 12.83
CA LEU A 78 6.57 6.03 13.22
C LEU A 78 5.68 6.16 14.46
N GLY A 79 4.93 5.14 14.83
CA GLY A 79 4.04 5.14 16.00
C GLY A 79 3.05 6.31 15.99
N ASP A 80 2.99 7.06 17.08
CA ASP A 80 2.05 8.16 17.29
C ASP A 80 2.20 9.36 16.33
N HIS A 81 3.26 9.35 15.50
CA HIS A 81 3.41 10.34 14.44
C HIS A 81 2.39 10.16 13.30
N VAL A 82 1.84 8.95 13.16
CA VAL A 82 0.78 8.64 12.21
C VAL A 82 -0.58 8.86 12.87
N THR A 83 -1.32 9.87 12.41
CA THR A 83 -2.62 10.26 12.98
C THR A 83 -3.79 9.52 12.36
N ALA A 84 -3.66 9.04 11.12
CA ALA A 84 -4.67 8.21 10.46
C ALA A 84 -4.06 7.46 9.26
N MET A 85 -4.77 6.44 8.78
CA MET A 85 -4.36 5.64 7.63
C MET A 85 -5.51 5.37 6.66
N VAL A 86 -5.20 5.35 5.35
CA VAL A 86 -6.13 4.94 4.30
C VAL A 86 -5.48 3.88 3.41
N GLY A 87 -6.00 2.66 3.48
CA GLY A 87 -5.60 1.55 2.61
C GLY A 87 -6.56 1.41 1.43
N ILE A 88 -6.04 1.36 0.21
CA ILE A 88 -6.83 1.23 -1.02
C ILE A 88 -6.46 -0.10 -1.69
N ALA A 89 -7.38 -1.06 -1.71
CA ALA A 89 -7.10 -2.42 -2.18
C ALA A 89 -5.78 -2.94 -1.60
N ALA A 90 -5.54 -2.72 -0.29
CA ALA A 90 -4.28 -3.03 0.36
C ALA A 90 -3.99 -4.53 0.29
N ALA A 91 -2.75 -4.88 -0.07
CA ALA A 91 -2.30 -6.25 -0.29
C ALA A 91 -1.20 -6.69 0.71
N PRO A 92 -1.44 -6.59 2.04
CA PRO A 92 -0.46 -7.11 2.97
C PRO A 92 -0.30 -8.63 2.78
N ASP A 93 0.92 -9.10 2.99
CA ASP A 93 1.27 -10.52 2.97
C ASP A 93 1.03 -11.23 1.61
N PHE A 94 0.96 -10.48 0.48
CA PHE A 94 0.68 -11.14 -0.80
C PHE A 94 1.75 -12.16 -1.21
N THR A 95 2.98 -12.05 -0.72
CA THR A 95 4.02 -13.06 -0.93
C THR A 95 3.72 -14.40 -0.25
N ASP A 96 2.75 -14.43 0.67
CA ASP A 96 2.30 -15.67 1.32
C ASP A 96 1.06 -16.25 0.63
N TRP A 97 0.02 -15.45 0.38
CA TRP A 97 -1.26 -15.95 -0.10
C TRP A 97 -1.43 -15.95 -1.63
N ASP A 98 -0.58 -15.22 -2.39
CA ASP A 98 -0.67 -15.10 -3.85
C ASP A 98 0.34 -16.00 -4.59
N PHE A 99 1.24 -16.68 -3.88
CA PHE A 99 2.27 -17.55 -4.47
C PHE A 99 2.05 -19.00 -4.06
N ASP A 100 1.84 -19.87 -5.05
CA ASP A 100 1.75 -21.30 -4.83
C ASP A 100 3.14 -21.97 -4.66
N ASP A 101 3.16 -23.28 -4.46
CA ASP A 101 4.42 -24.04 -4.28
C ASP A 101 5.28 -24.04 -5.55
N ALA A 102 4.67 -23.97 -6.75
CA ALA A 102 5.41 -23.92 -8.00
C ALA A 102 6.07 -22.54 -8.21
N ASP A 103 5.38 -21.47 -7.85
CA ASP A 103 5.94 -20.11 -7.86
C ASP A 103 7.14 -20.01 -6.91
N ARG A 104 6.96 -20.49 -5.67
CA ARG A 104 8.02 -20.52 -4.64
C ARG A 104 9.23 -21.32 -5.08
N ALA A 105 9.00 -22.49 -5.71
CA ALA A 105 10.07 -23.31 -6.25
C ALA A 105 10.79 -22.59 -7.42
N THR A 106 10.05 -21.89 -8.27
CA THR A 106 10.61 -21.08 -9.36
C THR A 106 11.49 -19.97 -8.83
N ILE A 107 10.99 -19.17 -7.86
CA ILE A 107 11.76 -18.11 -7.22
C ILE A 107 13.05 -18.67 -6.59
N ALA A 108 12.97 -19.80 -5.89
CA ALA A 108 14.13 -20.42 -5.25
C ALA A 108 15.17 -20.93 -6.27
N ALA A 109 14.72 -21.46 -7.41
CA ALA A 109 15.60 -22.03 -8.44
C ALA A 109 16.23 -20.98 -9.37
N THR A 110 15.47 -19.91 -9.70
CA THR A 110 15.86 -18.93 -10.75
C THR A 110 16.19 -17.55 -10.16
N GLY A 111 15.88 -17.31 -8.89
CA GLY A 111 16.07 -16.03 -8.22
C GLY A 111 14.92 -15.04 -8.46
N ARG A 112 13.95 -15.32 -9.33
CA ARG A 112 12.81 -14.43 -9.61
C ARG A 112 11.66 -15.17 -10.30
N ILE A 113 10.50 -14.52 -10.30
CA ILE A 113 9.35 -14.87 -11.15
C ILE A 113 8.83 -13.61 -11.84
N GLU A 114 8.35 -13.78 -13.08
CA GLU A 114 7.70 -12.73 -13.85
C GLU A 114 6.26 -13.14 -14.13
N ARG A 115 5.31 -12.27 -13.81
CA ARG A 115 3.89 -12.49 -14.07
C ARG A 115 3.37 -11.44 -15.04
N PRO A 116 2.65 -11.81 -16.11
CA PRO A 116 2.03 -10.85 -17.01
C PRO A 116 1.14 -9.87 -16.26
N SER A 117 1.11 -8.63 -16.72
CA SER A 117 0.17 -7.63 -16.22
C SER A 117 -1.07 -7.59 -17.09
N ASP A 118 -2.25 -7.75 -16.52
CA ASP A 118 -3.54 -7.62 -17.22
C ASP A 118 -3.87 -6.17 -17.61
N TYR A 119 -3.08 -5.20 -17.13
CA TYR A 119 -3.28 -3.77 -17.34
C TYR A 119 -2.42 -3.16 -18.46
N GLY A 120 -1.72 -3.98 -19.24
CA GLY A 120 -0.87 -3.51 -20.34
C GLY A 120 0.43 -2.83 -19.90
N TYR A 121 0.85 -3.05 -18.66
CA TYR A 121 2.17 -2.68 -18.16
C TYR A 121 3.19 -3.80 -18.38
N ASP A 122 4.47 -3.50 -18.13
CA ASP A 122 5.50 -4.51 -18.06
C ASP A 122 5.13 -5.61 -17.04
N PRO A 123 5.61 -6.85 -17.23
CA PRO A 123 5.36 -7.93 -16.29
C PRO A 123 5.76 -7.54 -14.87
N MET A 124 4.97 -7.98 -13.89
CA MET A 124 5.34 -7.84 -12.48
C MET A 124 6.50 -8.80 -12.18
N VAL A 125 7.63 -8.25 -11.79
CA VAL A 125 8.81 -9.02 -11.37
C VAL A 125 8.82 -9.13 -9.86
N VAL A 126 8.92 -10.37 -9.34
CA VAL A 126 9.15 -10.62 -7.91
C VAL A 126 10.47 -11.37 -7.77
N THR A 127 11.45 -10.71 -7.18
CA THR A 127 12.76 -11.29 -6.92
C THR A 127 12.75 -12.13 -5.65
N HIS A 128 13.73 -13.04 -5.50
CA HIS A 128 13.90 -13.82 -4.27
C HIS A 128 14.12 -12.91 -3.05
N GLY A 129 14.88 -11.81 -3.22
CA GLY A 129 15.09 -10.81 -2.15
C GLY A 129 13.80 -10.14 -1.71
N PHE A 130 12.96 -9.69 -2.68
CA PHE A 130 11.65 -9.12 -2.37
C PHE A 130 10.74 -10.15 -1.65
N TRP A 131 10.68 -11.38 -2.18
CA TRP A 131 9.87 -12.44 -1.58
C TRP A 131 10.31 -12.75 -0.14
N GLN A 132 11.62 -12.88 0.11
CA GLN A 132 12.14 -13.10 1.47
C GLN A 132 11.82 -11.95 2.42
N SER A 133 11.97 -10.71 1.97
CA SER A 133 11.57 -9.53 2.74
C SER A 133 10.07 -9.57 3.05
N GLY A 134 9.23 -9.96 2.09
CA GLY A 134 7.81 -10.17 2.31
C GLY A 134 7.53 -11.19 3.42
N GLN A 135 8.17 -12.38 3.34
CA GLN A 135 8.01 -13.42 4.36
C GLN A 135 8.45 -12.98 5.76
N SER A 136 9.43 -12.08 5.85
CA SER A 136 9.90 -11.51 7.12
C SER A 136 8.99 -10.41 7.66
N ASN A 137 8.11 -9.87 6.82
CA ASN A 137 7.25 -8.72 7.12
C ASN A 137 5.75 -9.06 7.14
N LEU A 138 5.37 -10.32 7.34
CA LEU A 138 3.95 -10.72 7.42
C LEU A 138 3.23 -10.00 8.58
N ARG A 139 2.00 -9.54 8.31
CA ARG A 139 1.19 -8.76 9.25
C ARG A 139 -0.19 -9.35 9.53
N LEU A 140 -0.71 -10.24 8.66
CA LEU A 140 -2.03 -10.84 8.86
C LEU A 140 -2.03 -12.04 9.82
N THR A 141 -0.86 -12.42 10.33
CA THR A 141 -0.67 -13.58 11.21
C THR A 141 -0.85 -13.28 12.70
N GLY A 142 -0.96 -12.01 13.08
CA GLY A 142 -1.06 -11.59 14.48
C GLY A 142 -1.54 -10.16 14.62
N ALA A 143 -1.60 -9.66 15.87
CA ALA A 143 -2.02 -8.29 16.13
C ALA A 143 -1.01 -7.28 15.55
N VAL A 144 -1.51 -6.29 14.81
CA VAL A 144 -0.72 -5.19 14.24
C VAL A 144 -0.81 -3.97 15.13
N GLY A 145 0.34 -3.45 15.56
CA GLY A 145 0.49 -2.39 16.56
C GLY A 145 0.10 -0.99 16.08
N ILE A 146 -1.02 -0.84 15.39
CA ILE A 146 -1.52 0.43 14.88
C ILE A 146 -2.78 0.82 15.66
N ASP A 147 -2.77 1.99 16.28
CA ASP A 147 -3.82 2.48 17.17
C ASP A 147 -4.61 3.67 16.60
N CYS A 148 -4.08 4.35 15.57
CA CYS A 148 -4.75 5.47 14.91
C CYS A 148 -5.98 5.02 14.10
N PRO A 149 -6.90 5.94 13.74
CA PRO A 149 -8.02 5.67 12.83
C PRO A 149 -7.56 5.08 11.49
N VAL A 150 -8.21 4.01 11.02
CA VAL A 150 -7.89 3.36 9.74
C VAL A 150 -9.14 3.25 8.87
N ARG A 151 -9.00 3.58 7.59
CA ARG A 151 -10.03 3.38 6.56
C ARG A 151 -9.48 2.47 5.47
N LEU A 152 -10.21 1.40 5.17
CA LEU A 152 -9.86 0.43 4.13
C LEU A 152 -10.91 0.49 3.04
N ILE A 153 -10.51 0.84 1.81
CA ILE A 153 -11.40 0.92 0.64
C ILE A 153 -11.04 -0.23 -0.29
N HIS A 154 -12.01 -1.08 -0.65
CA HIS A 154 -11.76 -2.23 -1.52
C HIS A 154 -12.90 -2.48 -2.50
N GLY A 155 -12.54 -2.85 -3.73
CA GLY A 155 -13.50 -3.27 -4.75
C GLY A 155 -13.86 -4.74 -4.61
N GLN A 156 -15.15 -5.09 -4.72
CA GLN A 156 -15.54 -6.52 -4.67
C GLN A 156 -15.36 -7.26 -6.00
N CYS A 157 -15.04 -6.54 -7.08
CA CYS A 157 -14.64 -7.11 -8.37
C CYS A 157 -13.11 -7.00 -8.59
N ASP A 158 -12.32 -6.87 -7.52
CA ASP A 158 -10.86 -6.86 -7.58
C ASP A 158 -10.34 -8.26 -7.97
N PRO A 159 -9.68 -8.41 -9.15
CA PRO A 159 -9.15 -9.70 -9.58
C PRO A 159 -7.78 -10.03 -8.99
N ASP A 160 -7.06 -9.02 -8.47
CA ASP A 160 -5.68 -9.16 -8.03
C ASP A 160 -5.58 -9.42 -6.52
N VAL A 161 -6.42 -8.72 -5.73
CA VAL A 161 -6.41 -8.81 -4.26
C VAL A 161 -7.80 -9.19 -3.76
N PRO A 162 -7.99 -10.35 -3.14
CA PRO A 162 -9.26 -10.73 -2.53
C PRO A 162 -9.71 -9.65 -1.54
N TRP A 163 -10.90 -9.09 -1.73
CA TRP A 163 -11.42 -8.00 -0.87
C TRP A 163 -11.53 -8.41 0.60
N GLU A 164 -11.63 -9.71 0.87
CA GLU A 164 -11.58 -10.29 2.23
C GLU A 164 -10.26 -9.99 2.94
N THR A 165 -9.18 -9.67 2.20
CA THR A 165 -7.90 -9.23 2.77
C THR A 165 -8.07 -7.96 3.60
N SER A 166 -8.92 -7.01 3.15
CA SER A 166 -9.26 -5.83 3.97
C SER A 166 -10.01 -6.19 5.26
N LEU A 167 -10.87 -7.20 5.24
CA LEU A 167 -11.56 -7.66 6.46
C LEU A 167 -10.60 -8.39 7.41
N LYS A 168 -9.66 -9.18 6.86
CA LYS A 168 -8.59 -9.81 7.67
C LYS A 168 -7.72 -8.74 8.32
N LEU A 169 -7.30 -7.73 7.55
CA LEU A 169 -6.50 -6.61 8.05
C LEU A 169 -7.26 -5.86 9.15
N ALA A 170 -8.52 -5.50 8.93
CA ALA A 170 -9.33 -4.82 9.94
C ALA A 170 -9.43 -5.61 11.27
N ARG A 171 -9.42 -6.94 11.19
CA ARG A 171 -9.49 -7.82 12.38
C ARG A 171 -8.21 -7.83 13.19
N VAL A 172 -7.04 -7.72 12.55
CA VAL A 172 -5.73 -7.82 13.21
C VAL A 172 -5.18 -6.46 13.66
N LEU A 173 -5.69 -5.36 13.13
CA LEU A 173 -5.35 -4.02 13.59
C LEU A 173 -5.80 -3.82 15.04
N ARG A 174 -4.93 -3.24 15.87
CA ARG A 174 -5.21 -2.96 17.29
C ARG A 174 -6.13 -1.75 17.48
N SER A 175 -6.18 -0.84 16.50
CA SER A 175 -7.06 0.32 16.50
C SER A 175 -8.53 -0.06 16.73
N SER A 176 -9.24 0.69 17.58
CA SER A 176 -10.68 0.58 17.77
C SER A 176 -11.52 1.36 16.74
N ASP A 177 -10.89 2.23 15.95
CA ASP A 177 -11.54 3.01 14.90
C ASP A 177 -11.10 2.53 13.50
N VAL A 178 -11.59 1.37 13.09
CA VAL A 178 -11.35 0.79 11.77
C VAL A 178 -12.66 0.70 11.00
N GLN A 179 -12.69 1.24 9.79
CA GLN A 179 -13.83 1.12 8.88
C GLN A 179 -13.38 0.53 7.55
N THR A 180 -14.17 -0.43 7.04
CA THR A 180 -13.97 -1.02 5.72
C THR A 180 -15.10 -0.59 4.79
N ILE A 181 -14.75 0.01 3.66
CA ILE A 181 -15.67 0.49 2.63
C ILE A 181 -15.53 -0.45 1.43
N LEU A 182 -16.58 -1.22 1.16
CA LEU A 182 -16.62 -2.15 0.02
C LEU A 182 -17.40 -1.54 -1.13
N LEU A 183 -16.73 -1.41 -2.28
CA LEU A 183 -17.35 -0.94 -3.52
C LEU A 183 -17.76 -2.14 -4.36
N LYS A 184 -19.07 -2.37 -4.50
CA LYS A 184 -19.65 -3.59 -5.06
C LYS A 184 -19.13 -3.94 -6.46
N ASP A 185 -18.95 -2.94 -7.32
CA ASP A 185 -18.49 -3.06 -8.69
C ASP A 185 -17.07 -2.48 -8.90
N GLY A 186 -16.35 -2.21 -7.81
CA GLY A 186 -14.98 -1.71 -7.83
C GLY A 186 -13.99 -2.79 -8.24
N ASP A 187 -13.05 -2.43 -9.09
CA ASP A 187 -11.89 -3.23 -9.48
C ASP A 187 -10.68 -2.95 -8.56
N HIS A 188 -9.51 -3.57 -8.85
CA HIS A 188 -8.27 -3.33 -8.11
C HIS A 188 -7.81 -1.87 -8.18
N ARG A 189 -8.01 -1.22 -9.31
CA ARG A 189 -7.50 0.14 -9.54
C ARG A 189 -8.28 1.20 -8.79
N LEU A 190 -9.58 1.01 -8.56
CA LEU A 190 -10.47 1.99 -7.90
C LEU A 190 -10.21 3.40 -8.42
N SER A 191 -10.23 3.56 -9.73
CA SER A 191 -9.81 4.81 -10.42
C SER A 191 -10.93 5.48 -11.21
N ARG A 192 -12.17 4.95 -11.15
CA ARG A 192 -13.34 5.62 -11.74
C ARG A 192 -13.68 6.87 -10.92
N ASP A 193 -14.35 7.83 -11.52
CA ASP A 193 -14.72 9.09 -10.85
C ASP A 193 -15.44 8.85 -9.50
N GLN A 194 -16.34 7.87 -9.46
CA GLN A 194 -17.05 7.49 -8.24
C GLN A 194 -16.13 6.89 -7.17
N ASP A 195 -15.12 6.12 -7.56
CA ASP A 195 -14.15 5.53 -6.63
C ASP A 195 -13.24 6.61 -6.03
N ILE A 196 -12.79 7.53 -6.89
CA ILE A 196 -12.01 8.70 -6.49
C ILE A 196 -12.82 9.60 -5.54
N ALA A 197 -14.11 9.81 -5.81
CA ALA A 197 -14.97 10.58 -4.92
C ALA A 197 -15.06 9.97 -3.51
N VAL A 198 -15.18 8.63 -3.41
CA VAL A 198 -15.15 7.92 -2.12
C VAL A 198 -13.82 8.09 -1.42
N LEU A 199 -12.70 8.00 -2.15
CA LEU A 199 -11.36 8.20 -1.59
C LEU A 199 -11.20 9.61 -1.03
N ILE A 200 -11.56 10.63 -1.80
CA ILE A 200 -11.45 12.04 -1.39
C ILE A 200 -12.33 12.33 -0.17
N ASP A 201 -13.60 11.87 -0.16
CA ASP A 201 -14.49 12.02 1.00
C ASP A 201 -13.90 11.37 2.27
N THR A 202 -13.32 10.17 2.10
CA THR A 202 -12.68 9.43 3.19
C THR A 202 -11.48 10.20 3.77
N VAL A 203 -10.60 10.70 2.91
CA VAL A 203 -9.42 11.47 3.34
C VAL A 203 -9.83 12.80 3.97
N THR A 204 -10.84 13.48 3.41
CA THR A 204 -11.36 14.75 3.95
C THR A 204 -11.84 14.58 5.39
N LYS A 205 -12.56 13.50 5.70
CA LYS A 205 -13.07 13.22 7.05
C LYS A 205 -11.97 12.90 8.08
N LEU A 206 -10.79 12.47 7.62
CA LEU A 206 -9.65 12.18 8.49
C LEU A 206 -8.73 13.40 8.68
N ALA A 207 -8.74 14.34 7.73
CA ALA A 207 -7.89 15.52 7.74
C ALA A 207 -8.53 16.72 8.50
N CYS A 208 -9.80 16.62 8.92
CA CYS A 208 -10.52 17.60 9.73
C CYS A 208 -10.43 17.19 11.22
#